data_8da180c9c412ed5924b03fd7f6da9ee0
#
_entry.id   8da180c9c412ed5924b03fd7f6da9ee0
#
_cell.length_a   1.000
_cell.length_b   1.000
_cell.length_c   1.000
_cell.angle_alpha   90.00
_cell.angle_beta   90.00
_cell.angle_gamma   90.00
#
_symmetry.space_group_name_H-M   'P 1'
#
loop_
_entity.id
_entity.type
_entity.pdbx_description
1 polymer ?
#
loop_
_entity_poly.entity_id
_entity_poly.type
_entity_poly.pdbx_seq_one_letter_code
_entity_poly.pdbx_strand_id
1 'polypeptide(L)'
;MNVFNKKPANSTLLITNWSSINWPDVIKRVTKIQQQIFLAEKMLQQEKDLTQKKILQKRVTKLQCTLIHSKFNLLLSIKKVTHKYLINRQVQVNKFTDLDKFNLFEKLKCVNIKLWKPLSINTNNINDKSIVKDLILQNVLRNALDPQLEARFEPTSFFRTGRLLIDAIGSIFNKVGPKKKRTWALQIIFNLESVNKDFILNQLGTFPYLNVLNEYLIRQKLIWNTQWQNTCIVSLIPILMNLCLIGLTTELNIRYGKNNQQISTGPSLVQWLNRCVIFCSSESEANNTLQKLKSTFCQYRNINIDTANIVQITEGFDFEGFNIRLYNADKNNPLDKRKKLLIKPSKLSIKLVMEQLKAIFNKYKAQSLGFILNQINPIIIGFAYSWRNVVSSSAYKQEKPCGTLP
;
A
#
# COMPACT_ATOMS: atom_id res chain seq x y z
N MET A 1 5.47 24.36 45.78
CA MET A 1 4.16 24.62 45.15
C MET A 1 3.85 23.54 44.15
N ASN A 2 2.85 22.68 44.48
CA ASN A 2 2.43 21.52 43.73
C ASN A 2 1.55 21.93 42.55
N VAL A 3 2.00 21.71 41.30
CA VAL A 3 1.14 21.77 40.12
C VAL A 3 1.60 20.70 39.12
N PHE A 4 1.28 19.43 39.36
CA PHE A 4 1.23 18.41 38.29
C PHE A 4 0.55 17.14 38.81
N ASN A 5 -0.74 17.25 39.12
CA ASN A 5 -1.62 16.09 39.26
C ASN A 5 -2.99 16.39 38.60
N LYS A 6 -2.99 16.50 37.25
CA LYS A 6 -4.22 16.25 36.50
C LYS A 6 -4.14 14.85 35.92
N LYS A 7 -4.74 13.87 36.63
CA LYS A 7 -5.13 12.59 36.03
C LYS A 7 -5.95 12.93 34.77
N PRO A 8 -5.65 12.33 33.61
CA PRO A 8 -6.54 12.46 32.46
C PRO A 8 -7.89 11.84 32.87
N ALA A 9 -8.92 12.64 32.81
CA ALA A 9 -10.28 12.19 33.01
C ALA A 9 -10.55 11.03 32.04
N ASN A 10 -10.65 9.81 32.59
CA ASN A 10 -11.21 8.66 31.91
C ASN A 10 -12.71 8.97 31.68
N SER A 11 -13.02 9.72 30.61
CA SER A 11 -14.35 9.75 30.08
C SER A 11 -14.63 8.35 29.55
N THR A 12 -15.27 7.52 30.35
CA THR A 12 -15.91 6.28 29.96
C THR A 12 -16.95 6.65 28.90
N LEU A 13 -16.55 6.57 27.64
CA LEU A 13 -17.49 6.63 26.52
C LEU A 13 -18.40 5.40 26.67
N LEU A 14 -19.59 5.62 27.24
CA LEU A 14 -20.72 4.72 27.13
C LEU A 14 -21.19 4.79 25.67
N ILE A 15 -20.59 3.93 24.83
CA ILE A 15 -21.03 3.78 23.45
C ILE A 15 -22.26 2.92 23.50
N THR A 16 -23.41 3.54 23.44
CA THR A 16 -24.71 2.89 23.43
C THR A 16 -25.19 2.57 22.02
N ASN A 17 -24.72 3.31 21.02
CA ASN A 17 -25.09 3.12 19.63
C ASN A 17 -23.92 3.51 18.69
N TRP A 18 -23.78 2.77 17.56
CA TRP A 18 -22.74 3.04 16.55
C TRP A 18 -22.89 4.39 15.86
N SER A 19 -24.14 4.83 15.62
CA SER A 19 -24.45 6.12 14.98
C SER A 19 -24.10 7.33 15.86
N SER A 20 -24.06 7.19 17.20
CA SER A 20 -23.74 8.27 18.14
C SER A 20 -22.24 8.52 18.32
N ILE A 21 -21.37 7.74 17.66
CA ILE A 21 -19.91 7.86 17.81
C ILE A 21 -19.40 9.14 17.17
N ASN A 22 -18.68 9.96 17.95
CA ASN A 22 -17.96 11.12 17.44
C ASN A 22 -16.69 10.69 16.73
N TRP A 23 -16.79 10.42 15.42
CA TRP A 23 -15.68 9.95 14.60
C TRP A 23 -14.49 10.91 14.51
N PRO A 24 -14.66 12.23 14.40
CA PRO A 24 -13.56 13.19 14.49
C PRO A 24 -12.72 13.02 15.75
N ASP A 25 -13.34 12.85 16.93
CA ASP A 25 -12.61 12.62 18.19
C ASP A 25 -11.88 11.27 18.20
N VAL A 26 -12.52 10.19 17.73
CA VAL A 26 -11.89 8.88 17.58
C VAL A 26 -10.62 8.96 16.72
N ILE A 27 -10.73 9.58 15.55
CA ILE A 27 -9.60 9.76 14.62
C ILE A 27 -8.51 10.60 15.28
N LYS A 28 -8.86 11.73 15.89
CA LYS A 28 -7.91 12.63 16.56
C LYS A 28 -7.09 11.93 17.63
N ARG A 29 -7.74 11.09 18.47
CA ARG A 29 -7.05 10.33 19.53
C ARG A 29 -6.10 9.29 18.98
N VAL A 30 -6.52 8.52 17.97
CA VAL A 30 -5.66 7.53 17.30
C VAL A 30 -4.47 8.22 16.63
N THR A 31 -4.72 9.24 15.83
CA THR A 31 -3.69 9.98 15.09
C THR A 31 -2.66 10.63 16.03
N LYS A 32 -3.11 11.15 17.19
CA LYS A 32 -2.19 11.72 18.19
C LYS A 32 -1.16 10.70 18.70
N ILE A 33 -1.60 9.47 19.00
CA ILE A 33 -0.67 8.41 19.44
C ILE A 33 0.22 7.97 18.29
N GLN A 34 -0.33 7.83 17.08
CA GLN A 34 0.44 7.50 15.89
C GLN A 34 1.55 8.52 15.60
N GLN A 35 1.25 9.81 15.71
CA GLN A 35 2.25 10.87 15.59
C GLN A 35 3.37 10.76 16.66
N GLN A 36 3.00 10.42 17.88
CA GLN A 36 3.99 10.22 18.96
C GLN A 36 4.88 9.01 18.68
N ILE A 37 4.35 7.89 18.16
CA ILE A 37 5.13 6.74 17.74
C ILE A 37 6.10 7.13 16.62
N PHE A 38 5.60 7.81 15.57
CA PHE A 38 6.41 8.26 14.45
C PHE A 38 7.59 9.15 14.90
N LEU A 39 7.32 10.15 15.73
CA LEU A 39 8.35 11.06 16.22
C LEU A 39 9.38 10.35 17.11
N ALA A 40 8.93 9.46 18.01
CA ALA A 40 9.82 8.69 18.86
C ALA A 40 10.71 7.75 18.04
N GLU A 41 10.18 7.10 17.02
CA GLU A 41 10.96 6.26 16.11
C GLU A 41 11.94 7.08 15.26
N LYS A 42 11.52 8.24 14.76
CA LYS A 42 12.41 9.13 14.02
C LYS A 42 13.59 9.62 14.87
N MET A 43 13.34 9.94 16.15
CA MET A 43 14.42 10.27 17.11
C MET A 43 15.32 9.06 17.32
N LEU A 44 14.76 7.86 17.47
CA LEU A 44 15.52 6.62 17.64
C LEU A 44 16.48 6.35 16.46
N GLN A 45 16.06 6.64 15.24
CA GLN A 45 16.91 6.47 14.05
C GLN A 45 18.09 7.46 14.01
N GLN A 46 17.96 8.62 14.62
CA GLN A 46 18.97 9.68 14.63
C GLN A 46 19.90 9.62 15.85
N GLU A 47 19.46 8.93 16.91
CA GLU A 47 20.20 8.85 18.18
C GLU A 47 21.44 7.97 18.02
N LYS A 48 22.56 8.37 18.65
CA LYS A 48 23.81 7.64 18.67
C LYS A 48 24.09 6.98 20.02
N ASP A 49 23.65 7.61 21.11
CA ASP A 49 23.83 7.07 22.45
C ASP A 49 22.96 5.82 22.68
N LEU A 50 23.60 4.73 23.08
CA LEU A 50 22.93 3.44 23.33
C LEU A 50 21.93 3.50 24.48
N THR A 51 22.20 4.33 25.50
CA THR A 51 21.31 4.49 26.65
C THR A 51 20.02 5.19 26.24
N GLN A 52 20.16 6.28 25.51
CA GLN A 52 19.00 7.01 24.95
C GLN A 52 18.23 6.19 23.94
N LYS A 53 18.91 5.39 23.10
CA LYS A 53 18.23 4.43 22.20
C LYS A 53 17.33 3.47 22.96
N LYS A 54 17.80 2.87 24.05
CA LYS A 54 16.99 1.95 24.88
C LYS A 54 15.77 2.64 25.47
N ILE A 55 15.90 3.89 25.92
CA ILE A 55 14.78 4.69 26.44
C ILE A 55 13.74 4.95 25.35
N LEU A 56 14.19 5.39 24.17
CA LEU A 56 13.31 5.66 23.03
C LEU A 56 12.61 4.38 22.54
N GLN A 57 13.31 3.24 22.49
CA GLN A 57 12.71 1.94 22.17
C GLN A 57 11.58 1.59 23.13
N LYS A 58 11.83 1.69 24.45
CA LYS A 58 10.80 1.45 25.47
C LYS A 58 9.62 2.40 25.32
N ARG A 59 9.86 3.66 24.94
CA ARG A 59 8.81 4.65 24.69
C ARG A 59 7.96 4.24 23.47
N VAL A 60 8.57 3.84 22.35
CA VAL A 60 7.86 3.36 21.16
C VAL A 60 6.99 2.17 21.51
N THR A 61 7.55 1.14 22.15
CA THR A 61 6.83 -0.07 22.58
C THR A 61 5.64 0.26 23.48
N LYS A 62 5.81 1.17 24.47
CA LYS A 62 4.73 1.60 25.38
C LYS A 62 3.60 2.29 24.63
N LEU A 63 3.91 3.19 23.67
CA LEU A 63 2.91 3.87 22.85
C LEU A 63 2.17 2.88 21.94
N GLN A 64 2.87 1.91 21.36
CA GLN A 64 2.27 0.84 20.57
C GLN A 64 1.31 -0.01 21.40
N CYS A 65 1.72 -0.45 22.59
CA CYS A 65 0.83 -1.13 23.54
C CYS A 65 -0.42 -0.30 23.84
N THR A 66 -0.25 0.99 24.15
CA THR A 66 -1.37 1.90 24.45
C THR A 66 -2.33 2.00 23.27
N LEU A 67 -1.81 2.07 22.05
CA LEU A 67 -2.65 2.17 20.84
C LEU A 67 -3.37 0.86 20.55
N ILE A 68 -2.69 -0.28 20.67
CA ILE A 68 -3.27 -1.61 20.41
C ILE A 68 -4.44 -1.91 21.36
N HIS A 69 -4.33 -1.52 22.64
CA HIS A 69 -5.41 -1.71 23.63
C HIS A 69 -6.45 -0.58 23.64
N SER A 70 -6.29 0.42 22.78
CA SER A 70 -7.21 1.56 22.73
C SER A 70 -8.55 1.18 22.11
N LYS A 71 -9.65 1.46 22.81
CA LYS A 71 -11.01 1.33 22.28
C LYS A 71 -11.20 2.13 20.99
N PHE A 72 -10.57 3.31 20.88
CA PHE A 72 -10.63 4.16 19.70
C PHE A 72 -9.97 3.51 18.48
N ASN A 73 -8.84 2.81 18.68
CA ASN A 73 -8.19 2.07 17.61
C ASN A 73 -9.04 0.89 17.13
N LEU A 74 -9.69 0.17 18.05
CA LEU A 74 -10.62 -0.91 17.71
C LEU A 74 -11.82 -0.38 16.92
N LEU A 75 -12.46 0.71 17.37
CA LEU A 75 -13.57 1.35 16.66
C LEU A 75 -13.19 1.76 15.24
N LEU A 76 -12.02 2.43 15.10
CA LEU A 76 -11.53 2.85 13.80
C LEU A 76 -11.24 1.67 12.89
N SER A 77 -10.70 0.58 13.43
CA SER A 77 -10.42 -0.66 12.69
C SER A 77 -11.70 -1.35 12.21
N ILE A 78 -12.72 -1.43 13.06
CA ILE A 78 -14.04 -1.95 12.66
C ILE A 78 -14.63 -1.10 11.54
N LYS A 79 -14.63 0.24 11.68
CA LYS A 79 -15.13 1.15 10.64
C LYS A 79 -14.40 0.95 9.30
N LYS A 80 -13.07 0.92 9.32
CA LYS A 80 -12.26 0.77 8.11
C LYS A 80 -12.49 -0.59 7.42
N VAL A 81 -12.48 -1.68 8.19
CA VAL A 81 -12.62 -3.04 7.66
C VAL A 81 -14.04 -3.24 7.10
N THR A 82 -15.07 -2.92 7.85
CA THR A 82 -16.46 -3.11 7.40
C THR A 82 -16.80 -2.25 6.18
N HIS A 83 -16.23 -1.04 6.08
CA HIS A 83 -16.40 -0.18 4.89
C HIS A 83 -15.67 -0.72 3.66
N LYS A 84 -14.42 -1.19 3.81
CA LYS A 84 -13.62 -1.69 2.67
C LYS A 84 -14.02 -3.09 2.22
N TYR A 85 -14.46 -3.93 3.14
CA TYR A 85 -14.90 -5.29 2.82
C TYR A 85 -16.13 -5.31 1.91
N LEU A 86 -17.03 -4.33 2.06
CA LEU A 86 -18.23 -4.17 1.23
C LEU A 86 -17.93 -3.88 -0.25
N ILE A 87 -16.72 -3.45 -0.59
CA ILE A 87 -16.34 -3.11 -1.97
C ILE A 87 -15.91 -4.37 -2.75
N ASN A 88 -15.65 -5.50 -2.08
CA ASN A 88 -15.19 -6.71 -2.73
C ASN A 88 -16.37 -7.51 -3.31
N ARG A 89 -16.45 -7.58 -4.65
CA ARG A 89 -17.62 -8.07 -5.44
C ARG A 89 -17.90 -9.56 -5.34
N GLN A 90 -17.04 -10.37 -4.73
CA GLN A 90 -17.21 -11.83 -4.70
C GLN A 90 -17.99 -12.34 -3.50
N VAL A 91 -18.11 -11.54 -2.46
CA VAL A 91 -18.88 -11.91 -1.27
C VAL A 91 -20.10 -10.98 -1.20
N GLN A 92 -21.29 -11.52 -1.44
CA GLN A 92 -22.55 -10.85 -1.10
C GLN A 92 -22.67 -10.81 0.44
N VAL A 93 -21.80 -10.05 1.08
CA VAL A 93 -21.94 -9.78 2.50
C VAL A 93 -23.06 -8.78 2.63
N ASN A 94 -24.13 -9.19 3.25
CA ASN A 94 -25.16 -8.29 3.75
C ASN A 94 -24.47 -7.11 4.42
N LYS A 95 -24.87 -5.89 4.08
CA LYS A 95 -24.33 -4.67 4.67
C LYS A 95 -24.26 -4.84 6.19
N PHE A 96 -23.06 -4.70 6.77
CA PHE A 96 -22.94 -4.67 8.21
C PHE A 96 -23.81 -3.55 8.76
N THR A 97 -24.84 -3.91 9.49
CA THR A 97 -25.70 -2.94 10.17
C THR A 97 -24.93 -2.28 11.31
N ASP A 98 -25.41 -1.19 11.81
CA ASP A 98 -24.78 -0.53 12.96
C ASP A 98 -24.81 -1.43 14.21
N LEU A 99 -25.81 -2.27 14.33
CA LEU A 99 -25.90 -3.31 15.38
C LEU A 99 -24.81 -4.37 15.20
N ASP A 100 -24.56 -4.82 13.97
CA ASP A 100 -23.48 -5.79 13.72
C ASP A 100 -22.10 -5.23 14.09
N LYS A 101 -21.83 -3.96 13.75
CA LYS A 101 -20.58 -3.27 14.09
C LYS A 101 -20.43 -3.11 15.60
N PHE A 102 -21.53 -2.76 16.29
CA PHE A 102 -21.55 -2.65 17.74
C PHE A 102 -21.29 -4.01 18.41
N ASN A 103 -21.95 -5.07 17.95
CA ASN A 103 -21.72 -6.44 18.41
C ASN A 103 -20.28 -6.92 18.18
N LEU A 104 -19.66 -6.54 17.05
CA LEU A 104 -18.23 -6.79 16.80
C LEU A 104 -17.36 -6.05 17.82
N PHE A 105 -17.65 -4.80 18.12
CA PHE A 105 -16.93 -4.02 19.12
C PHE A 105 -17.01 -4.67 20.50
N GLU A 106 -18.22 -5.02 20.97
CA GLU A 106 -18.43 -5.66 22.27
C GLU A 106 -17.68 -7.00 22.39
N LYS A 107 -17.67 -7.81 21.34
CA LYS A 107 -16.95 -9.09 21.30
C LYS A 107 -15.44 -8.91 21.27
N LEU A 108 -14.94 -7.90 20.55
CA LEU A 108 -13.50 -7.73 20.32
C LEU A 108 -12.81 -6.91 21.42
N LYS A 109 -13.54 -6.05 22.16
CA LYS A 109 -12.95 -5.25 23.25
C LYS A 109 -12.30 -6.07 24.36
N CYS A 110 -12.77 -7.32 24.57
CA CYS A 110 -12.27 -8.23 25.58
C CYS A 110 -11.29 -9.28 25.03
N VAL A 111 -10.98 -9.25 23.73
CA VAL A 111 -10.07 -10.22 23.11
C VAL A 111 -8.65 -9.99 23.58
N ASN A 112 -8.03 -11.05 24.10
CA ASN A 112 -6.61 -11.04 24.37
C ASN A 112 -5.84 -11.26 23.06
N ILE A 113 -5.24 -10.18 22.53
CA ILE A 113 -4.50 -10.22 21.27
C ILE A 113 -3.32 -11.19 21.31
N LYS A 114 -2.73 -11.44 22.50
CA LYS A 114 -1.63 -12.42 22.63
C LYS A 114 -2.07 -13.85 22.30
N LEU A 115 -3.35 -14.17 22.49
CA LEU A 115 -3.93 -15.47 22.21
C LEU A 115 -4.60 -15.56 20.83
N TRP A 116 -4.62 -14.45 20.09
CA TRP A 116 -5.19 -14.46 18.76
C TRP A 116 -4.31 -15.26 17.80
N LYS A 117 -4.93 -16.19 17.09
CA LYS A 117 -4.31 -16.97 16.02
C LYS A 117 -4.85 -16.48 14.67
N PRO A 118 -4.00 -15.92 13.82
CA PRO A 118 -4.40 -15.47 12.47
C PRO A 118 -4.98 -16.62 11.65
N LEU A 119 -6.00 -16.34 10.85
CA LEU A 119 -6.58 -17.31 9.94
C LEU A 119 -5.58 -17.70 8.85
N SER A 120 -5.54 -18.98 8.48
CA SER A 120 -4.76 -19.43 7.32
C SER A 120 -5.54 -19.19 6.02
N ILE A 121 -4.83 -18.79 4.95
CA ILE A 121 -5.43 -18.56 3.62
C ILE A 121 -6.05 -19.83 3.02
N ASN A 122 -5.61 -21.02 3.44
CA ASN A 122 -5.95 -22.30 2.80
C ASN A 122 -7.26 -22.94 3.30
N THR A 123 -8.06 -22.27 4.10
CA THR A 123 -9.32 -22.84 4.60
C THR A 123 -10.48 -22.46 3.68
N ASN A 124 -10.90 -23.42 2.85
CA ASN A 124 -11.98 -23.25 1.87
C ASN A 124 -13.38 -23.04 2.50
N ASN A 125 -13.54 -23.13 3.81
CA ASN A 125 -14.82 -23.03 4.53
C ASN A 125 -14.79 -21.98 5.66
N ILE A 126 -14.16 -20.84 5.46
CA ILE A 126 -14.14 -19.78 6.48
C ILE A 126 -15.42 -18.96 6.39
N ASN A 127 -16.14 -18.86 7.51
CA ASN A 127 -17.29 -17.96 7.62
C ASN A 127 -16.81 -16.50 7.49
N ASP A 128 -17.48 -15.71 6.66
CA ASP A 128 -17.20 -14.30 6.41
C ASP A 128 -17.02 -13.47 7.69
N LYS A 129 -17.82 -13.76 8.72
CA LYS A 129 -17.70 -13.09 10.03
C LYS A 129 -16.35 -13.35 10.71
N SER A 130 -15.74 -14.52 10.51
CA SER A 130 -14.43 -14.86 11.07
C SER A 130 -13.31 -14.13 10.32
N ILE A 131 -13.41 -14.01 9.00
CA ILE A 131 -12.48 -13.23 8.17
C ILE A 131 -12.50 -11.77 8.60
N VAL A 132 -13.69 -11.20 8.77
CA VAL A 132 -13.83 -9.78 9.18
C VAL A 132 -13.22 -9.54 10.57
N LYS A 133 -13.43 -10.44 11.53
CA LYS A 133 -12.80 -10.35 12.86
C LYS A 133 -11.27 -10.39 12.75
N ASP A 134 -10.74 -11.30 11.97
CA ASP A 134 -9.30 -11.45 11.74
C ASP A 134 -8.72 -10.19 11.11
N LEU A 135 -9.34 -9.64 10.07
CA LEU A 135 -8.94 -8.39 9.44
C LEU A 135 -9.00 -7.18 10.38
N ILE A 136 -9.98 -7.14 11.30
CA ILE A 136 -10.06 -6.08 12.31
C ILE A 136 -8.85 -6.14 13.24
N LEU A 137 -8.49 -7.33 13.74
CA LEU A 137 -7.32 -7.50 14.61
C LEU A 137 -6.01 -7.20 13.88
N GLN A 138 -5.88 -7.62 12.63
CA GLN A 138 -4.77 -7.22 11.77
C GLN A 138 -4.68 -5.69 11.63
N ASN A 139 -5.81 -5.02 11.42
CA ASN A 139 -5.82 -3.56 11.29
C ASN A 139 -5.49 -2.84 12.60
N VAL A 140 -5.89 -3.39 13.74
CA VAL A 140 -5.50 -2.88 15.08
C VAL A 140 -3.98 -2.90 15.25
N LEU A 141 -3.32 -4.01 14.92
CA LEU A 141 -1.86 -4.13 14.96
C LEU A 141 -1.18 -3.24 13.91
N ARG A 142 -1.73 -3.21 12.70
CA ARG A 142 -1.22 -2.37 11.63
C ARG A 142 -1.21 -0.90 12.00
N ASN A 143 -2.27 -0.37 12.60
CA ASN A 143 -2.34 1.03 13.03
C ASN A 143 -1.23 1.41 14.03
N ALA A 144 -0.68 0.44 14.78
CA ALA A 144 0.44 0.65 15.69
C ALA A 144 1.81 0.45 15.01
N LEU A 145 1.89 -0.36 13.95
CA LEU A 145 3.10 -0.59 13.17
C LEU A 145 3.35 0.50 12.13
N ASP A 146 2.29 0.93 11.42
CA ASP A 146 2.37 1.91 10.34
C ASP A 146 3.22 3.15 10.70
N PRO A 147 3.00 3.84 11.83
CA PRO A 147 3.77 5.05 12.14
C PRO A 147 5.24 4.77 12.47
N GLN A 148 5.56 3.61 13.05
CA GLN A 148 6.94 3.18 13.27
C GLN A 148 7.67 2.94 11.95
N LEU A 149 7.04 2.18 11.06
CA LEU A 149 7.65 1.82 9.79
C LEU A 149 7.66 3.00 8.80
N GLU A 150 6.68 3.90 8.87
CA GLU A 150 6.67 5.15 8.09
C GLU A 150 7.90 6.02 8.40
N ALA A 151 8.37 6.03 9.65
CA ALA A 151 9.60 6.73 10.03
C ALA A 151 10.88 6.10 9.44
N ARG A 152 10.83 4.83 9.05
CA ARG A 152 11.96 4.06 8.49
C ARG A 152 11.92 3.93 6.98
N PHE A 153 10.73 3.99 6.37
CA PHE A 153 10.58 3.77 4.93
C PHE A 153 11.30 4.84 4.11
N GLU A 154 11.96 4.37 3.09
CA GLU A 154 12.70 5.17 2.13
C GLU A 154 11.77 6.03 1.26
N PRO A 155 12.23 7.19 0.76
CA PRO A 155 11.43 8.05 -0.10
C PRO A 155 10.93 7.37 -1.38
N THR A 156 11.58 6.29 -1.80
CA THR A 156 11.27 5.50 -2.99
C THR A 156 10.09 4.54 -2.84
N SER A 157 9.72 4.20 -1.61
CA SER A 157 8.59 3.32 -1.33
C SER A 157 7.29 4.13 -1.30
N PHE A 158 6.37 3.85 -2.22
CA PHE A 158 5.15 4.64 -2.41
C PHE A 158 3.89 3.98 -1.88
N PHE A 159 3.80 2.64 -1.79
CA PHE A 159 2.61 1.98 -1.25
C PHE A 159 2.60 2.03 0.28
N ARG A 160 2.21 3.17 0.84
CA ARG A 160 2.16 3.41 2.28
C ARG A 160 1.09 4.43 2.65
N THR A 161 0.81 4.57 3.94
CA THR A 161 -0.23 5.48 4.44
C THR A 161 0.00 6.92 3.97
N GLY A 162 -1.04 7.54 3.44
CA GLY A 162 -0.99 8.92 2.94
C GLY A 162 -0.41 9.10 1.54
N ARG A 163 -0.01 8.02 0.85
CA ARG A 163 0.46 8.07 -0.54
C ARG A 163 -0.47 7.28 -1.46
N LEU A 164 -0.58 7.76 -2.68
CA LEU A 164 -1.38 7.16 -3.75
C LEU A 164 -0.47 6.68 -4.88
N LEU A 165 -1.01 5.82 -5.73
CA LEU A 165 -0.29 5.35 -6.93
C LEU A 165 0.13 6.51 -7.83
N ILE A 166 -0.68 7.56 -7.90
CA ILE A 166 -0.34 8.75 -8.69
C ILE A 166 0.92 9.46 -8.20
N ASP A 167 1.27 9.36 -6.91
CA ASP A 167 2.51 9.91 -6.37
C ASP A 167 3.73 9.12 -6.88
N ALA A 168 3.60 7.79 -7.01
CA ALA A 168 4.62 6.95 -7.64
C ALA A 168 4.80 7.32 -9.12
N ILE A 169 3.69 7.48 -9.84
CA ILE A 169 3.68 7.90 -11.25
C ILE A 169 4.29 9.30 -11.42
N GLY A 170 3.96 10.25 -10.54
CA GLY A 170 4.57 11.59 -10.51
C GLY A 170 6.08 11.52 -10.24
N SER A 171 6.51 10.63 -9.35
CA SER A 171 7.94 10.38 -9.11
C SER A 171 8.64 9.83 -10.35
N ILE A 172 8.03 8.90 -11.09
CA ILE A 172 8.54 8.40 -12.36
C ILE A 172 8.69 9.55 -13.35
N PHE A 173 7.64 10.37 -13.51
CA PHE A 173 7.67 11.54 -14.40
C PHE A 173 8.85 12.48 -14.10
N ASN A 174 9.14 12.73 -12.82
CA ASN A 174 10.25 13.58 -12.39
C ASN A 174 11.65 12.94 -12.60
N LYS A 175 11.73 11.61 -12.59
CA LYS A 175 12.99 10.87 -12.74
C LYS A 175 13.36 10.60 -14.19
N VAL A 176 12.34 10.52 -15.05
CA VAL A 176 12.45 10.17 -16.47
C VAL A 176 11.93 11.37 -17.29
N GLY A 177 12.79 12.03 -17.98
CA GLY A 177 12.38 13.17 -18.82
C GLY A 177 13.37 13.39 -19.95
N PRO A 178 13.02 14.23 -20.94
CA PRO A 178 13.83 14.46 -22.13
C PRO A 178 15.27 14.92 -21.83
N LYS A 179 15.42 15.63 -20.72
CA LYS A 179 16.71 16.19 -20.26
C LYS A 179 17.43 15.27 -19.25
N LYS A 180 16.87 14.10 -18.93
CA LYS A 180 17.46 13.17 -17.95
C LYS A 180 18.37 12.16 -18.65
N LYS A 181 19.47 11.80 -17.98
CA LYS A 181 20.45 10.83 -18.52
C LYS A 181 19.96 9.37 -18.44
N ARG A 182 18.88 9.10 -17.69
CA ARG A 182 18.34 7.77 -17.49
C ARG A 182 17.39 7.41 -18.62
N THR A 183 17.82 6.49 -19.47
CA THR A 183 17.10 6.09 -20.70
C THR A 183 16.65 4.64 -20.68
N TRP A 184 17.08 3.86 -19.67
CA TRP A 184 16.73 2.47 -19.48
C TRP A 184 15.92 2.27 -18.21
N ALA A 185 14.96 1.37 -18.27
CA ALA A 185 14.11 0.95 -17.16
C ALA A 185 14.29 -0.54 -16.89
N LEU A 186 14.77 -0.90 -15.71
CA LEU A 186 14.80 -2.25 -15.19
C LEU A 186 13.56 -2.44 -14.32
N GLN A 187 12.60 -3.21 -14.79
CA GLN A 187 11.39 -3.60 -14.06
C GLN A 187 11.62 -4.90 -13.33
N ILE A 188 11.31 -4.93 -12.04
CA ILE A 188 11.46 -6.13 -11.19
C ILE A 188 10.16 -6.40 -10.46
N ILE A 189 9.74 -7.66 -10.45
CA ILE A 189 8.71 -8.18 -9.55
C ILE A 189 9.39 -9.17 -8.61
N PHE A 190 9.37 -8.85 -7.31
CA PHE A 190 9.92 -9.70 -6.28
C PHE A 190 8.88 -10.72 -5.80
N ASN A 191 9.30 -11.98 -5.69
CA ASN A 191 8.54 -13.01 -4.99
C ASN A 191 8.95 -13.01 -3.52
N LEU A 192 8.01 -12.71 -2.65
CA LEU A 192 8.24 -12.58 -1.22
C LEU A 192 7.74 -13.79 -0.41
N GLU A 193 7.32 -14.88 -1.08
CA GLU A 193 6.78 -16.07 -0.40
C GLU A 193 7.82 -16.79 0.46
N SER A 194 9.05 -16.83 -0.03
CA SER A 194 10.18 -17.53 0.61
C SER A 194 11.04 -16.64 1.49
N VAL A 195 10.63 -15.38 1.70
CA VAL A 195 11.42 -14.41 2.46
C VAL A 195 11.79 -14.93 3.85
N ASN A 196 13.02 -14.63 4.29
CA ASN A 196 13.49 -14.97 5.61
C ASN A 196 12.65 -14.25 6.68
N LYS A 197 11.88 -15.03 7.48
CA LYS A 197 11.01 -14.51 8.52
C LYS A 197 11.78 -13.83 9.64
N ASP A 198 12.96 -14.36 9.99
CA ASP A 198 13.81 -13.78 11.02
C ASP A 198 14.28 -12.37 10.62
N PHE A 199 14.54 -12.16 9.32
CA PHE A 199 14.84 -10.82 8.81
C PHE A 199 13.68 -9.86 9.10
N ILE A 200 12.43 -10.25 8.81
CA ILE A 200 11.25 -9.42 9.08
C ILE A 200 11.10 -9.14 10.57
N LEU A 201 11.21 -10.16 11.41
CA LEU A 201 11.05 -10.03 12.86
C LEU A 201 12.14 -9.14 13.47
N ASN A 202 13.38 -9.28 13.00
CA ASN A 202 14.49 -8.42 13.42
C ASN A 202 14.25 -6.95 13.03
N GLN A 203 13.68 -6.69 11.84
CA GLN A 203 13.31 -5.34 11.42
C GLN A 203 12.17 -4.75 12.29
N LEU A 204 11.27 -5.56 12.81
CA LEU A 204 10.20 -5.11 13.70
C LEU A 204 10.71 -4.77 15.12
N GLY A 205 11.88 -5.28 15.49
CA GLY A 205 12.60 -4.92 16.71
C GLY A 205 11.81 -5.24 17.97
N THR A 206 11.51 -4.23 18.79
CA THR A 206 10.84 -4.40 20.09
C THR A 206 9.32 -4.24 20.02
N PHE A 207 8.70 -4.55 18.89
CA PHE A 207 7.24 -4.53 18.77
C PHE A 207 6.58 -5.45 19.81
N PRO A 208 5.56 -4.98 20.55
CA PRO A 208 5.05 -5.71 21.74
C PRO A 208 4.40 -7.05 21.44
N TYR A 209 4.03 -7.34 20.20
CA TYR A 209 3.34 -8.56 19.78
C TYR A 209 4.10 -9.32 18.68
N LEU A 210 5.42 -9.40 18.80
CA LEU A 210 6.27 -10.14 17.85
C LEU A 210 5.84 -11.61 17.69
N ASN A 211 5.47 -12.27 18.78
CA ASN A 211 5.01 -13.67 18.72
C ASN A 211 3.76 -13.83 17.85
N VAL A 212 2.83 -12.90 17.95
CA VAL A 212 1.62 -12.88 17.11
C VAL A 212 1.95 -12.63 15.65
N LEU A 213 2.90 -11.74 15.38
CA LEU A 213 3.38 -11.47 14.02
C LEU A 213 4.17 -12.67 13.45
N ASN A 214 4.93 -13.38 14.26
CA ASN A 214 5.58 -14.61 13.86
C ASN A 214 4.56 -15.69 13.46
N GLU A 215 3.54 -15.93 14.29
CA GLU A 215 2.42 -16.82 13.95
C GLU A 215 1.72 -16.38 12.66
N TYR A 216 1.56 -15.07 12.45
CA TYR A 216 1.00 -14.54 11.23
C TYR A 216 1.87 -14.88 10.02
N LEU A 217 3.19 -14.68 10.09
CA LEU A 217 4.13 -15.00 9.01
C LEU A 217 4.25 -16.51 8.73
N ILE A 218 4.01 -17.35 9.73
CA ILE A 218 3.98 -18.80 9.55
C ILE A 218 2.72 -19.23 8.78
N ARG A 219 1.57 -18.63 9.10
CA ARG A 219 0.26 -19.00 8.55
C ARG A 219 -0.07 -18.33 7.23
N GLN A 220 0.50 -17.14 6.97
CA GLN A 220 0.21 -16.32 5.82
C GLN A 220 1.43 -16.25 4.91
N LYS A 221 1.20 -16.46 3.62
CA LYS A 221 2.19 -16.14 2.59
C LYS A 221 2.11 -14.66 2.24
N LEU A 222 3.25 -14.01 2.05
CA LEU A 222 3.32 -12.63 1.62
C LEU A 222 3.09 -12.53 0.10
N ILE A 223 1.86 -12.88 -0.31
CA ILE A 223 1.44 -12.84 -1.71
C ILE A 223 0.53 -11.63 -1.92
N TRP A 224 0.82 -10.84 -2.93
CA TRP A 224 -0.08 -9.82 -3.42
C TRP A 224 -0.99 -10.42 -4.49
N ASN A 225 -2.21 -10.76 -4.11
CA ASN A 225 -3.21 -11.25 -5.05
C ASN A 225 -4.12 -10.09 -5.49
N THR A 226 -4.19 -9.84 -6.79
CA THR A 226 -5.03 -8.80 -7.39
C THR A 226 -6.52 -9.00 -7.11
N GLN A 227 -6.96 -10.24 -6.94
CA GLN A 227 -8.36 -10.58 -6.58
C GLN A 227 -8.72 -10.11 -5.16
N TRP A 228 -7.74 -9.98 -4.25
CA TRP A 228 -7.90 -9.61 -2.85
C TRP A 228 -7.47 -8.17 -2.53
N GLN A 229 -7.22 -7.35 -3.55
CA GLN A 229 -6.67 -6.00 -3.37
C GLN A 229 -7.40 -5.17 -2.30
N ASN A 230 -8.73 -5.21 -2.29
CA ASN A 230 -9.52 -4.40 -1.36
C ASN A 230 -9.42 -4.89 0.10
N THR A 231 -9.31 -6.19 0.34
CA THR A 231 -9.13 -6.76 1.68
C THR A 231 -7.69 -6.67 2.13
N CYS A 232 -6.74 -6.86 1.23
CA CYS A 232 -5.31 -6.71 1.54
C CYS A 232 -4.93 -5.30 2.00
N ILE A 233 -5.61 -4.25 1.51
CA ILE A 233 -5.31 -2.86 1.92
C ILE A 233 -5.45 -2.64 3.44
N VAL A 234 -6.36 -3.35 4.11
CA VAL A 234 -6.56 -3.23 5.57
C VAL A 234 -5.77 -4.24 6.38
N SER A 235 -5.17 -5.25 5.74
CA SER A 235 -4.38 -6.31 6.36
C SER A 235 -2.94 -5.87 6.69
N LEU A 236 -2.17 -6.76 7.31
CA LEU A 236 -0.74 -6.56 7.58
C LEU A 236 0.15 -6.80 6.33
N ILE A 237 -0.36 -7.52 5.31
CA ILE A 237 0.43 -7.92 4.14
C ILE A 237 1.18 -6.75 3.49
N PRO A 238 0.56 -5.63 3.12
CA PRO A 238 1.26 -4.57 2.39
C PRO A 238 2.42 -3.94 3.17
N ILE A 239 2.25 -3.76 4.48
CA ILE A 239 3.30 -3.14 5.29
C ILE A 239 4.47 -4.11 5.49
N LEU A 240 4.20 -5.40 5.65
CA LEU A 240 5.22 -6.43 5.75
C LEU A 240 5.96 -6.64 4.41
N MET A 241 5.25 -6.56 3.28
CA MET A 241 5.89 -6.58 1.95
C MET A 241 6.85 -5.41 1.76
N ASN A 242 6.45 -4.20 2.12
CA ASN A 242 7.35 -3.04 2.08
C ASN A 242 8.57 -3.22 2.99
N LEU A 243 8.37 -3.83 4.16
CA LEU A 243 9.45 -4.11 5.11
C LEU A 243 10.47 -5.11 4.54
N CYS A 244 10.04 -6.08 3.75
CA CYS A 244 10.95 -7.01 3.08
C CYS A 244 11.94 -6.31 2.14
N LEU A 245 11.53 -5.19 1.56
CA LEU A 245 12.31 -4.44 0.57
C LEU A 245 13.01 -3.18 1.15
N ILE A 246 12.96 -2.97 2.47
CA ILE A 246 13.68 -1.87 3.11
C ILE A 246 15.18 -2.01 2.89
N GLY A 247 15.91 -0.89 2.65
CA GLY A 247 17.35 -0.91 2.36
C GLY A 247 17.69 -1.07 0.87
N LEU A 248 16.69 -1.14 -0.02
CA LEU A 248 16.92 -1.24 -1.46
C LEU A 248 17.67 -0.02 -2.00
N THR A 249 17.41 1.17 -1.46
CA THR A 249 18.13 2.40 -1.82
C THR A 249 19.60 2.35 -1.39
N THR A 250 19.86 1.79 -0.23
CA THR A 250 21.24 1.62 0.29
C THR A 250 22.01 0.66 -0.60
N GLU A 251 21.40 -0.46 -0.98
CA GLU A 251 22.01 -1.45 -1.88
C GLU A 251 22.35 -0.85 -3.24
N LEU A 252 21.47 0.02 -3.75
CA LEU A 252 21.66 0.72 -5.03
C LEU A 252 22.54 1.98 -4.91
N ASN A 253 23.10 2.28 -3.74
CA ASN A 253 23.86 3.49 -3.46
C ASN A 253 23.09 4.79 -3.79
N ILE A 254 21.76 4.77 -3.64
CA ILE A 254 20.91 5.93 -3.87
C ILE A 254 20.91 6.81 -2.60
N ARG A 255 21.35 8.05 -2.74
CA ARG A 255 21.39 9.02 -1.64
C ARG A 255 20.37 10.13 -1.84
N TYR A 256 19.69 10.52 -0.76
CA TYR A 256 18.70 11.59 -0.74
C TYR A 256 19.17 12.75 0.15
N GLY A 257 18.90 13.98 -0.30
CA GLY A 257 19.09 15.19 0.50
C GLY A 257 17.94 15.43 1.48
N LYS A 258 18.05 16.52 2.24
CA LYS A 258 17.04 16.93 3.24
C LYS A 258 15.63 17.09 2.65
N ASN A 259 15.52 17.46 1.38
CA ASN A 259 14.25 17.67 0.67
C ASN A 259 13.75 16.42 -0.08
N ASN A 260 14.23 15.22 0.28
CA ASN A 260 13.93 13.97 -0.44
C ASN A 260 14.27 13.99 -1.94
N GLN A 261 15.14 14.91 -2.37
CA GLN A 261 15.69 14.92 -3.73
C GLN A 261 16.87 13.96 -3.80
N GLN A 262 16.93 13.16 -4.86
CA GLN A 262 18.07 12.28 -5.10
C GLN A 262 19.31 13.12 -5.45
N ILE A 263 20.37 12.93 -4.67
CA ILE A 263 21.66 13.62 -4.86
C ILE A 263 22.61 12.79 -5.72
N SER A 264 22.52 11.43 -5.61
CA SER A 264 23.39 10.53 -6.38
C SER A 264 23.09 10.59 -7.88
N THR A 265 24.14 10.50 -8.69
CA THR A 265 24.05 10.48 -10.17
C THR A 265 23.68 9.11 -10.72
N GLY A 266 23.81 8.05 -9.95
CA GLY A 266 23.53 6.67 -10.32
C GLY A 266 22.05 6.34 -10.54
N PRO A 267 21.68 5.04 -10.45
CA PRO A 267 20.32 4.58 -10.70
C PRO A 267 19.30 5.28 -9.78
N SER A 268 18.05 5.27 -10.20
CA SER A 268 16.94 5.86 -9.48
C SER A 268 15.81 4.85 -9.35
N LEU A 269 15.20 4.77 -8.18
CA LEU A 269 14.23 3.73 -7.83
C LEU A 269 12.84 4.31 -7.59
N VAL A 270 11.81 3.60 -8.03
CA VAL A 270 10.42 3.74 -7.63
C VAL A 270 9.87 2.37 -7.26
N GLN A 271 9.38 2.22 -6.04
CA GLN A 271 8.84 0.98 -5.50
C GLN A 271 7.35 1.12 -5.21
N TRP A 272 6.58 0.12 -5.63
CA TRP A 272 5.17 -0.06 -5.30
C TRP A 272 4.94 -1.52 -4.88
N LEU A 273 4.79 -1.76 -3.58
CA LEU A 273 4.75 -3.11 -2.99
C LEU A 273 5.99 -3.93 -3.39
N ASN A 274 5.76 -5.11 -3.99
CA ASN A 274 6.82 -5.99 -4.50
C ASN A 274 7.28 -5.67 -5.93
N ARG A 275 6.78 -4.59 -6.53
CA ARG A 275 7.16 -4.15 -7.88
C ARG A 275 8.06 -2.93 -7.80
N CYS A 276 9.15 -2.99 -8.53
CA CYS A 276 10.13 -1.91 -8.58
C CYS A 276 10.45 -1.55 -10.03
N VAL A 277 10.70 -0.27 -10.26
CA VAL A 277 11.32 0.20 -11.50
C VAL A 277 12.58 0.97 -11.14
N ILE A 278 13.70 0.52 -11.69
CA ILE A 278 15.01 1.13 -11.51
C ILE A 278 15.41 1.77 -12.84
N PHE A 279 15.66 3.08 -12.81
CA PHE A 279 16.05 3.84 -14.01
C PHE A 279 17.56 3.97 -14.07
N CYS A 280 18.15 3.50 -15.17
CA CYS A 280 19.58 3.45 -15.44
C CYS A 280 19.95 4.31 -16.66
N SER A 281 21.21 4.66 -16.76
CA SER A 281 21.73 5.45 -17.89
C SER A 281 22.04 4.59 -19.12
N SER A 282 22.37 3.30 -18.91
CA SER A 282 22.69 2.33 -19.95
C SER A 282 22.12 0.96 -19.64
N GLU A 283 22.04 0.12 -20.64
CA GLU A 283 21.65 -1.28 -20.50
C GLU A 283 22.66 -2.07 -19.65
N SER A 284 23.94 -1.81 -19.80
CA SER A 284 25.00 -2.43 -19.00
C SER A 284 24.85 -2.07 -17.52
N GLU A 285 24.52 -0.82 -17.16
CA GLU A 285 24.22 -0.42 -15.79
C GLU A 285 23.01 -1.19 -15.26
N ALA A 286 21.96 -1.35 -16.06
CA ALA A 286 20.76 -2.11 -15.67
C ALA A 286 21.06 -3.59 -15.40
N ASN A 287 21.85 -4.24 -16.28
CA ASN A 287 22.29 -5.61 -16.11
C ASN A 287 23.17 -5.79 -14.85
N ASN A 288 24.14 -4.92 -14.63
CA ASN A 288 24.99 -4.94 -13.44
C ASN A 288 24.18 -4.73 -12.16
N THR A 289 23.21 -3.83 -12.21
CA THR A 289 22.27 -3.58 -11.09
C THR A 289 21.45 -4.82 -10.78
N LEU A 290 20.93 -5.51 -11.79
CA LEU A 290 20.16 -6.75 -11.61
C LEU A 290 21.02 -7.87 -11.01
N GLN A 291 22.23 -8.06 -11.51
CA GLN A 291 23.17 -9.07 -10.99
C GLN A 291 23.52 -8.78 -9.53
N LYS A 292 23.83 -7.53 -9.20
CA LYS A 292 24.11 -7.10 -7.83
C LYS A 292 22.93 -7.40 -6.91
N LEU A 293 21.70 -7.05 -7.30
CA LEU A 293 20.52 -7.33 -6.50
C LEU A 293 20.32 -8.84 -6.28
N LYS A 294 20.56 -9.67 -7.28
CA LYS A 294 20.45 -11.13 -7.14
C LYS A 294 21.47 -11.69 -6.17
N SER A 295 22.74 -11.29 -6.28
CA SER A 295 23.84 -11.87 -5.50
C SER A 295 23.88 -11.38 -4.04
N THR A 296 23.45 -10.18 -3.77
CA THR A 296 23.53 -9.58 -2.42
C THR A 296 22.15 -9.48 -1.76
N PHE A 297 21.30 -8.57 -2.25
CA PHE A 297 20.03 -8.25 -1.63
C PHE A 297 19.06 -9.42 -1.55
N CYS A 298 18.89 -10.14 -2.67
CA CYS A 298 17.94 -11.25 -2.77
C CYS A 298 18.43 -12.47 -2.00
N GLN A 299 19.70 -12.82 -2.15
CA GLN A 299 20.31 -13.99 -1.51
C GLN A 299 20.26 -13.88 0.03
N TYR A 300 20.68 -12.75 0.58
CA TYR A 300 20.69 -12.52 2.04
C TYR A 300 19.28 -12.63 2.67
N ARG A 301 18.24 -12.26 1.93
CA ARG A 301 16.85 -12.20 2.43
C ARG A 301 16.01 -13.39 2.00
N ASN A 302 16.57 -14.30 1.20
CA ASN A 302 15.84 -15.40 0.58
C ASN A 302 14.62 -14.90 -0.24
N ILE A 303 14.86 -13.88 -1.07
CA ILE A 303 13.84 -13.29 -1.95
C ILE A 303 14.13 -13.73 -3.37
N ASN A 304 13.12 -14.24 -4.07
CA ASN A 304 13.23 -14.59 -5.48
C ASN A 304 12.76 -13.41 -6.36
N ILE A 305 13.21 -13.38 -7.59
CA ILE A 305 12.73 -12.46 -8.62
C ILE A 305 11.88 -13.26 -9.61
N ASP A 306 10.57 -12.95 -9.65
CA ASP A 306 9.65 -13.61 -10.58
C ASP A 306 9.88 -13.13 -12.01
N THR A 307 10.03 -11.82 -12.19
CA THR A 307 10.27 -11.21 -13.50
C THR A 307 11.29 -10.08 -13.38
N ALA A 308 12.16 -9.98 -14.38
CA ALA A 308 13.09 -8.87 -14.54
C ALA A 308 13.17 -8.53 -16.02
N ASN A 309 12.68 -7.35 -16.39
CA ASN A 309 12.67 -6.88 -17.77
C ASN A 309 13.48 -5.58 -17.88
N ILE A 310 14.42 -5.53 -18.81
CA ILE A 310 15.19 -4.33 -19.13
C ILE A 310 14.65 -3.78 -20.46
N VAL A 311 14.17 -2.54 -20.44
CA VAL A 311 13.52 -1.92 -21.58
C VAL A 311 14.05 -0.50 -21.77
N GLN A 312 14.26 -0.10 -23.01
CA GLN A 312 14.56 1.29 -23.34
C GLN A 312 13.27 2.13 -23.21
N ILE A 313 13.33 3.28 -22.55
CA ILE A 313 12.14 4.10 -22.27
C ILE A 313 11.45 4.62 -23.55
N THR A 314 12.17 4.67 -24.66
CA THR A 314 11.62 4.98 -25.99
C THR A 314 10.71 3.89 -26.55
N GLU A 315 10.90 2.64 -26.16
CA GLU A 315 10.00 1.55 -26.50
C GLU A 315 8.75 1.59 -25.63
N GLY A 316 8.91 2.04 -24.38
CA GLY A 316 7.85 2.15 -23.39
C GLY A 316 7.69 0.89 -22.54
N PHE A 317 7.14 1.07 -21.35
CA PHE A 317 6.87 -0.01 -20.41
C PHE A 317 5.59 0.26 -19.62
N ASP A 318 4.99 -0.81 -19.09
CA ASP A 318 3.80 -0.73 -18.26
C ASP A 318 4.17 -0.83 -16.78
N PHE A 319 3.60 0.05 -15.95
CA PHE A 319 3.75 0.01 -14.50
C PHE A 319 2.41 0.34 -13.83
N GLU A 320 1.89 -0.61 -13.04
CA GLU A 320 0.65 -0.46 -12.25
C GLU A 320 -0.54 0.10 -13.06
N GLY A 321 -0.71 -0.38 -14.27
CA GLY A 321 -1.81 0.03 -15.15
C GLY A 321 -1.55 1.29 -15.98
N PHE A 322 -0.35 1.84 -15.92
CA PHE A 322 0.07 2.98 -16.75
C PHE A 322 1.16 2.57 -17.73
N ASN A 323 1.05 3.03 -18.97
CA ASN A 323 2.09 2.92 -19.99
C ASN A 323 2.94 4.20 -19.98
N ILE A 324 4.24 4.06 -19.84
CA ILE A 324 5.22 5.13 -19.70
C ILE A 324 6.18 5.07 -20.89
N ARG A 325 6.22 6.11 -21.70
CA ARG A 325 7.03 6.11 -22.92
C ARG A 325 7.54 7.50 -23.30
N LEU A 326 8.79 7.55 -23.78
CA LEU A 326 9.37 8.74 -24.43
C LEU A 326 9.05 8.71 -25.92
N TYR A 327 8.35 9.74 -26.37
CA TYR A 327 8.03 9.97 -27.79
C TYR A 327 8.86 11.11 -28.36
N ASN A 328 9.10 11.12 -29.66
CA ASN A 328 9.58 12.31 -30.35
C ASN A 328 8.51 13.41 -30.25
N ALA A 329 8.94 14.66 -30.04
CA ALA A 329 8.02 15.76 -29.79
C ALA A 329 7.19 16.08 -31.04
N ASP A 330 7.83 16.04 -32.21
CA ASP A 330 7.18 16.19 -33.49
C ASP A 330 7.22 14.86 -34.27
N LYS A 331 6.03 14.35 -34.60
CA LYS A 331 5.89 13.10 -35.37
C LYS A 331 6.24 13.32 -36.86
N ASN A 332 6.06 14.54 -37.36
CA ASN A 332 6.19 14.89 -38.74
C ASN A 332 7.60 15.37 -39.10
N ASN A 333 8.43 15.66 -38.09
CA ASN A 333 9.81 16.08 -38.29
C ASN A 333 10.79 15.09 -37.63
N PRO A 334 11.33 14.12 -38.38
CA PRO A 334 12.29 13.13 -37.83
C PRO A 334 13.61 13.78 -37.34
N LEU A 335 13.92 14.98 -37.79
CA LEU A 335 15.11 15.75 -37.37
C LEU A 335 14.90 16.44 -36.02
N ASP A 336 13.67 16.55 -35.54
CA ASP A 336 13.40 17.11 -34.20
C ASP A 336 13.82 16.14 -33.10
N LYS A 337 15.00 16.40 -32.51
CA LYS A 337 15.57 15.62 -31.41
C LYS A 337 14.84 15.83 -30.08
N ARG A 338 13.84 16.71 -30.02
CA ARG A 338 13.06 16.93 -28.79
C ARG A 338 12.22 15.69 -28.47
N LYS A 339 12.26 15.24 -27.22
CA LYS A 339 11.48 14.11 -26.73
C LYS A 339 10.45 14.60 -25.73
N LYS A 340 9.30 13.94 -25.67
CA LYS A 340 8.22 14.20 -24.72
C LYS A 340 7.86 12.91 -23.99
N LEU A 341 7.91 12.94 -22.67
CA LEU A 341 7.44 11.82 -21.87
C LEU A 341 5.90 11.86 -21.81
N LEU A 342 5.27 10.79 -22.24
CA LEU A 342 3.83 10.61 -22.10
C LEU A 342 3.56 9.40 -21.19
N ILE A 343 2.65 9.61 -20.25
CA ILE A 343 2.11 8.57 -19.38
C ILE A 343 0.63 8.43 -19.74
N LYS A 344 0.22 7.22 -20.10
CA LYS A 344 -1.14 6.88 -20.56
C LYS A 344 -1.64 5.69 -19.77
N PRO A 345 -2.96 5.45 -19.70
CA PRO A 345 -3.49 4.15 -19.28
C PRO A 345 -2.90 3.04 -20.13
N SER A 346 -2.54 1.91 -19.53
CA SER A 346 -2.03 0.76 -20.29
C SER A 346 -3.16 0.12 -21.09
N LYS A 347 -2.81 -0.53 -22.21
CA LYS A 347 -3.79 -1.27 -23.03
C LYS A 347 -4.52 -2.33 -22.21
N LEU A 348 -3.80 -3.01 -21.30
CA LEU A 348 -4.37 -4.02 -20.42
C LEU A 348 -5.41 -3.42 -19.45
N SER A 349 -5.10 -2.26 -18.86
CA SER A 349 -6.04 -1.58 -17.94
C SER A 349 -7.32 -1.16 -18.66
N ILE A 350 -7.21 -0.61 -19.86
CA ILE A 350 -8.38 -0.26 -20.68
C ILE A 350 -9.21 -1.52 -20.98
N LYS A 351 -8.55 -2.60 -21.44
CA LYS A 351 -9.21 -3.87 -21.74
C LYS A 351 -9.96 -4.42 -20.52
N LEU A 352 -9.35 -4.43 -19.33
CA LEU A 352 -9.97 -4.91 -18.09
C LEU A 352 -11.23 -4.10 -17.73
N VAL A 353 -11.19 -2.78 -17.88
CA VAL A 353 -12.38 -1.94 -17.63
C VAL A 353 -13.49 -2.25 -18.63
N MET A 354 -13.15 -2.36 -19.92
CA MET A 354 -14.13 -2.73 -20.95
C MET A 354 -14.76 -4.10 -20.71
N GLU A 355 -13.97 -5.08 -20.26
CA GLU A 355 -14.47 -6.40 -19.87
C GLU A 355 -15.41 -6.33 -18.66
N GLN A 356 -15.08 -5.52 -17.65
CA GLN A 356 -15.97 -5.29 -16.50
C GLN A 356 -17.30 -4.65 -16.90
N LEU A 357 -17.26 -3.65 -17.78
CA LEU A 357 -18.48 -3.00 -18.30
C LEU A 357 -19.34 -3.99 -19.09
N LYS A 358 -18.73 -4.76 -20.00
CA LYS A 358 -19.42 -5.83 -20.77
C LYS A 358 -20.07 -6.87 -19.85
N ALA A 359 -19.35 -7.30 -18.79
CA ALA A 359 -19.87 -8.27 -17.84
C ALA A 359 -21.12 -7.74 -17.11
N ILE A 360 -21.16 -6.45 -16.74
CA ILE A 360 -22.34 -5.83 -16.13
C ILE A 360 -23.50 -5.76 -17.12
N PHE A 361 -23.26 -5.30 -18.33
CA PHE A 361 -24.30 -5.27 -19.38
C PHE A 361 -24.87 -6.64 -19.61
N ASN A 362 -24.03 -7.67 -19.76
CA ASN A 362 -24.50 -9.05 -19.98
C ASN A 362 -25.27 -9.60 -18.79
N LYS A 363 -24.87 -9.30 -17.57
CA LYS A 363 -25.53 -9.79 -16.35
C LYS A 363 -26.91 -9.16 -16.16
N TYR A 364 -27.08 -7.91 -16.53
CA TYR A 364 -28.29 -7.14 -16.24
C TYR A 364 -29.09 -6.74 -17.48
N LYS A 365 -28.97 -7.49 -18.59
CA LYS A 365 -29.66 -7.23 -19.84
C LYS A 365 -31.18 -7.00 -19.74
N ALA A 366 -31.83 -7.70 -18.80
CA ALA A 366 -33.27 -7.62 -18.57
C ALA A 366 -33.70 -6.53 -17.57
N GLN A 367 -32.75 -5.78 -17.03
CA GLN A 367 -33.02 -4.73 -16.03
C GLN A 367 -33.23 -3.36 -16.71
N SER A 368 -33.86 -2.42 -15.98
CA SER A 368 -34.01 -1.05 -16.46
C SER A 368 -32.67 -0.38 -16.72
N LEU A 369 -32.62 0.54 -17.70
CA LEU A 369 -31.39 1.30 -18.00
C LEU A 369 -30.87 2.05 -16.79
N GLY A 370 -31.76 2.64 -15.96
CA GLY A 370 -31.38 3.32 -14.73
C GLY A 370 -30.65 2.41 -13.73
N PHE A 371 -31.10 1.15 -13.60
CA PHE A 371 -30.40 0.17 -12.76
C PHE A 371 -29.00 -0.14 -13.31
N ILE A 372 -28.87 -0.36 -14.61
CA ILE A 372 -27.58 -0.65 -15.26
C ILE A 372 -26.60 0.52 -15.09
N LEU A 373 -27.06 1.74 -15.31
CA LEU A 373 -26.25 2.95 -15.11
C LEU A 373 -25.75 3.09 -13.68
N ASN A 374 -26.58 2.80 -12.68
CA ASN A 374 -26.17 2.81 -11.28
C ASN A 374 -25.05 1.80 -10.95
N GLN A 375 -24.98 0.68 -11.70
CA GLN A 375 -23.89 -0.30 -11.55
C GLN A 375 -22.62 0.12 -12.30
N ILE A 376 -22.74 0.81 -13.42
CA ILE A 376 -21.62 1.20 -14.29
C ILE A 376 -20.95 2.49 -13.81
N ASN A 377 -21.73 3.48 -13.37
CA ASN A 377 -21.21 4.78 -12.95
C ASN A 377 -20.07 4.72 -11.94
N PRO A 378 -20.11 3.90 -10.87
CA PRO A 378 -19.00 3.79 -9.94
C PRO A 378 -17.68 3.32 -10.59
N ILE A 379 -17.77 2.47 -11.63
CA ILE A 379 -16.61 1.98 -12.36
C ILE A 379 -16.03 3.08 -13.23
N ILE A 380 -16.88 3.76 -14.01
CA ILE A 380 -16.45 4.86 -14.88
C ILE A 380 -15.83 6.01 -14.05
N ILE A 381 -16.50 6.39 -12.96
CA ILE A 381 -16.01 7.45 -12.07
C ILE A 381 -14.67 7.05 -11.44
N GLY A 382 -14.53 5.81 -10.95
CA GLY A 382 -13.28 5.30 -10.38
C GLY A 382 -12.14 5.31 -11.39
N PHE A 383 -12.43 4.91 -12.62
CA PHE A 383 -11.51 4.91 -13.74
C PHE A 383 -11.10 6.33 -14.14
N ALA A 384 -12.07 7.23 -14.32
CA ALA A 384 -11.83 8.63 -14.64
C ALA A 384 -10.98 9.31 -13.55
N TYR A 385 -11.28 9.04 -12.29
CA TYR A 385 -10.51 9.58 -11.17
C TYR A 385 -9.06 9.07 -11.14
N SER A 386 -8.86 7.78 -11.42
CA SER A 386 -7.52 7.17 -11.44
C SER A 386 -6.63 7.74 -12.55
N TRP A 387 -7.21 8.11 -13.69
CA TRP A 387 -6.45 8.55 -14.86
C TRP A 387 -6.54 10.05 -15.16
N ARG A 388 -7.18 10.84 -14.32
CA ARG A 388 -7.36 12.29 -14.53
C ARG A 388 -6.06 13.07 -14.71
N ASN A 389 -4.96 12.59 -14.11
CA ASN A 389 -3.67 13.29 -14.08
C ASN A 389 -2.70 12.82 -15.18
N VAL A 390 -3.15 11.99 -16.12
CA VAL A 390 -2.35 11.44 -17.22
C VAL A 390 -3.02 11.68 -18.55
N VAL A 391 -2.32 11.41 -19.66
CA VAL A 391 -2.85 11.62 -21.02
C VAL A 391 -3.84 10.48 -21.33
N SER A 392 -5.10 10.71 -21.06
CA SER A 392 -6.18 9.69 -21.15
C SER A 392 -7.21 9.95 -22.26
N SER A 393 -7.11 11.03 -23.03
CA SER A 393 -8.11 11.41 -24.05
C SER A 393 -8.43 10.30 -25.08
N SER A 394 -7.40 9.54 -25.49
CA SER A 394 -7.60 8.41 -26.42
C SER A 394 -8.30 7.20 -25.76
N ALA A 395 -8.10 6.99 -24.44
CA ALA A 395 -8.75 5.94 -23.69
C ALA A 395 -10.25 6.22 -23.56
N TYR A 396 -10.64 7.46 -23.24
CA TYR A 396 -12.06 7.85 -23.16
C TYR A 396 -12.79 7.80 -24.50
N LYS A 397 -12.09 7.99 -25.63
CA LYS A 397 -12.69 7.83 -26.96
C LYS A 397 -13.04 6.40 -27.31
N GLN A 398 -12.31 5.43 -26.75
CA GLN A 398 -12.60 4.00 -26.94
C GLN A 398 -13.80 3.53 -26.11
N GLU A 399 -14.22 4.30 -25.10
CA GLU A 399 -15.40 4.02 -24.28
C GLU A 399 -16.72 4.45 -24.92
N LYS A 400 -16.71 5.15 -26.05
CA LYS A 400 -17.92 5.40 -26.82
C LYS A 400 -18.46 4.06 -27.32
N PRO A 401 -19.71 3.68 -27.01
CA PRO A 401 -20.28 2.45 -27.53
C PRO A 401 -20.25 2.52 -29.03
N CYS A 402 -19.52 1.63 -29.69
CA CYS A 402 -19.73 1.29 -31.08
C CYS A 402 -21.09 0.59 -31.14
N GLY A 403 -22.04 1.24 -31.68
CA GLY A 403 -23.32 0.59 -31.98
C GLY A 403 -24.48 1.53 -31.70
N THR A 404 -24.91 2.24 -32.71
CA THR A 404 -26.32 2.48 -32.95
C THR A 404 -27.00 1.13 -32.78
N LEU A 405 -27.76 0.98 -31.71
CA LEU A 405 -28.73 -0.11 -31.59
C LEU A 405 -29.69 0.00 -32.79
N PRO A 406 -30.02 -1.11 -33.48
CA PRO A 406 -31.04 -1.14 -34.51
C PRO A 406 -32.40 -0.84 -33.91
#